data_461bd4d14dba3925c4f2426fbf43b364
#
_entry.id   461bd4d14dba3925c4f2426fbf43b364
#
_cell.length_a   1.000
_cell.length_b   1.000
_cell.length_c   1.000
_cell.angle_alpha   90.00
_cell.angle_beta   90.00
_cell.angle_gamma   90.00
#
_symmetry.space_group_name_H-M   'P 1'
#
loop_
_entity.id
_entity.type
_entity.pdbx_description
1 polymer ?
#
loop_
_entity_poly.entity_id
_entity_poly.type
_entity_poly.pdbx_seq_one_letter_code
_entity_poly.pdbx_strand_id
1 'polypeptide(L)'
;VCAEAMDRMALPRKNILAYTMPGFATSDRTLKQSHQLMSAVGATATEIDIRPSCRQMLKDIGHPYADGQEVFDITFENVQAGERTSHLFRLANLHNAPVIGTGDLSETALGWCTYGVGDQMAHYNVNASVPKTLIQFLIRHVARSEQLGHEASAILMAVLDTEISPELVPGKSGGQPAQSTEAVVGPYELQD
;
A
#
# COMPACT_ATOMS: atom_id res chain seq x y z
N VAL A 1 6.95 -10.81 -6.34
CA VAL A 1 7.02 -10.74 -7.81
C VAL A 1 8.27 -9.98 -8.24
N CYS A 2 8.45 -8.68 -7.90
CA CYS A 2 9.59 -7.88 -8.37
C CYS A 2 10.95 -8.49 -7.97
N ALA A 3 11.12 -8.96 -6.73
CA ALA A 3 12.34 -9.61 -6.29
C ALA A 3 12.68 -10.86 -7.13
N GLU A 4 11.71 -11.72 -7.33
CA GLU A 4 11.86 -12.92 -8.18
C GLU A 4 12.18 -12.55 -9.65
N ALA A 5 11.56 -11.50 -10.18
CA ALA A 5 11.86 -11.02 -11.52
C ALA A 5 13.31 -10.53 -11.63
N MET A 6 13.81 -9.78 -10.65
CA MET A 6 15.22 -9.35 -10.61
C MET A 6 16.17 -10.54 -10.56
N ASP A 7 15.89 -11.53 -9.68
CA ASP A 7 16.72 -12.72 -9.55
C ASP A 7 16.78 -13.50 -10.86
N ARG A 8 15.64 -13.73 -11.54
CA ARG A 8 15.58 -14.44 -12.84
C ARG A 8 16.32 -13.70 -13.96
N MET A 9 16.33 -12.36 -13.89
CA MET A 9 17.08 -11.55 -14.85
C MET A 9 18.54 -11.36 -14.47
N ALA A 10 19.01 -11.95 -13.37
CA ALA A 10 20.33 -11.74 -12.79
C ALA A 10 20.65 -10.25 -12.52
N LEU A 11 19.63 -9.47 -12.13
CA LEU A 11 19.73 -8.06 -11.77
C LEU A 11 19.71 -7.88 -10.26
N PRO A 12 20.44 -6.88 -9.73
CA PRO A 12 20.44 -6.62 -8.29
C PRO A 12 19.04 -6.22 -7.78
N ARG A 13 18.56 -6.84 -6.70
CA ARG A 13 17.29 -6.48 -6.07
C ARG A 13 17.23 -5.02 -5.59
N LYS A 14 18.38 -4.39 -5.33
CA LYS A 14 18.48 -2.95 -5.02
C LYS A 14 17.99 -2.02 -6.14
N ASN A 15 17.79 -2.55 -7.36
CA ASN A 15 17.14 -1.81 -8.44
C ASN A 15 15.63 -1.67 -8.23
N ILE A 16 15.05 -2.39 -7.27
CA ILE A 16 13.68 -2.19 -6.80
C ILE A 16 13.70 -0.98 -5.87
N LEU A 17 13.12 0.13 -6.32
CA LEU A 17 12.94 1.33 -5.51
C LEU A 17 11.62 1.21 -4.74
N ALA A 18 11.70 0.93 -3.46
CA ALA A 18 10.54 0.70 -2.61
C ALA A 18 10.29 1.90 -1.69
N TYR A 19 9.05 2.39 -1.69
CA TYR A 19 8.66 3.57 -0.93
C TYR A 19 7.57 3.23 0.08
N THR A 20 7.77 3.64 1.34
CA THR A 20 6.68 3.74 2.31
C THR A 20 6.33 5.20 2.53
N MET A 21 5.03 5.50 2.48
CA MET A 21 4.55 6.87 2.51
C MET A 21 3.49 7.02 3.59
N PRO A 22 3.91 7.23 4.88
CA PRO A 22 2.98 7.37 5.98
C PRO A 22 2.07 8.59 5.79
N GLY A 23 0.76 8.35 5.94
CA GLY A 23 -0.31 9.34 6.00
C GLY A 23 -0.77 9.60 7.43
N PHE A 24 -1.99 10.15 7.58
CA PHE A 24 -2.53 10.53 8.89
C PHE A 24 -2.94 9.33 9.76
N ALA A 25 -3.26 8.20 9.15
CA ALA A 25 -3.75 7.01 9.83
C ALA A 25 -2.81 5.80 9.75
N THR A 26 -1.62 5.96 9.16
CA THR A 26 -0.64 4.88 9.07
C THR A 26 -0.19 4.48 10.47
N SER A 27 -0.42 3.22 10.84
CA SER A 27 -0.04 2.69 12.14
C SER A 27 1.48 2.46 12.25
N ASP A 28 2.01 2.56 13.46
CA ASP A 28 3.43 2.24 13.74
C ASP A 28 3.75 0.79 13.34
N ARG A 29 2.78 -0.13 13.51
CA ARG A 29 2.93 -1.53 13.12
C ARG A 29 3.12 -1.67 11.62
N THR A 30 2.25 -1.08 10.82
CA THR A 30 2.31 -1.12 9.34
C THR A 30 3.58 -0.44 8.84
N LEU A 31 3.94 0.70 9.40
CA LEU A 31 5.17 1.41 9.04
C LEU A 31 6.41 0.54 9.32
N LYS A 32 6.48 -0.09 10.50
CA LYS A 32 7.58 -0.99 10.85
C LYS A 32 7.63 -2.22 9.94
N GLN A 33 6.49 -2.86 9.66
CA GLN A 33 6.42 -4.02 8.78
C GLN A 33 6.87 -3.67 7.34
N SER A 34 6.50 -2.49 6.83
CA SER A 34 6.92 -2.05 5.50
C SER A 34 8.44 -1.88 5.42
N HIS A 35 9.07 -1.23 6.40
CA HIS A 35 10.53 -1.10 6.47
C HIS A 35 11.23 -2.46 6.55
N GLN A 36 10.74 -3.33 7.41
CA GLN A 36 11.30 -4.68 7.56
C GLN A 36 11.20 -5.48 6.25
N LEU A 37 10.04 -5.44 5.59
CA LEU A 37 9.85 -6.17 4.34
C LEU A 37 10.73 -5.62 3.22
N MET A 38 10.80 -4.30 3.03
CA MET A 38 11.66 -3.68 2.02
C MET A 38 13.14 -4.08 2.21
N SER A 39 13.60 -4.08 3.46
CA SER A 39 14.96 -4.52 3.81
C SER A 39 15.17 -6.00 3.53
N ALA A 40 14.28 -6.87 4.01
CA ALA A 40 14.40 -8.32 3.91
C ALA A 40 14.36 -8.83 2.45
N VAL A 41 13.61 -8.16 1.57
CA VAL A 41 13.62 -8.49 0.13
C VAL A 41 14.81 -7.91 -0.63
N GLY A 42 15.62 -7.06 0.01
CA GLY A 42 16.82 -6.47 -0.58
C GLY A 42 16.56 -5.28 -1.51
N ALA A 43 15.41 -4.60 -1.36
CA ALA A 43 15.07 -3.40 -2.12
C ALA A 43 15.79 -2.15 -1.59
N THR A 44 15.89 -1.11 -2.41
CA THR A 44 16.28 0.22 -1.95
C THR A 44 15.08 0.88 -1.30
N ALA A 45 15.10 0.98 0.03
CA ALA A 45 13.99 1.44 0.84
C ALA A 45 14.07 2.95 1.11
N THR A 46 12.97 3.66 0.94
CA THR A 46 12.85 5.09 1.25
C THR A 46 11.51 5.37 1.92
N GLU A 47 11.51 6.19 2.97
CA GLU A 47 10.30 6.73 3.57
C GLU A 47 10.07 8.17 3.11
N ILE A 48 8.82 8.48 2.76
CA ILE A 48 8.39 9.83 2.39
C ILE A 48 7.14 10.17 3.21
N ASP A 49 7.26 11.07 4.17
CA ASP A 49 6.10 11.58 4.91
C ASP A 49 5.25 12.47 4.00
N ILE A 50 4.05 11.98 3.62
CA ILE A 50 3.14 12.73 2.76
C ILE A 50 2.23 13.70 3.53
N ARG A 51 2.22 13.69 4.87
CA ARG A 51 1.33 14.53 5.67
C ARG A 51 1.50 16.04 5.41
N PRO A 52 2.73 16.57 5.18
CA PRO A 52 2.88 17.99 4.85
C PRO A 52 2.19 18.39 3.55
N SER A 53 2.37 17.61 2.47
CA SER A 53 1.75 17.87 1.16
C SER A 53 0.23 17.67 1.21
N CYS A 54 -0.25 16.63 1.92
CA CYS A 54 -1.68 16.44 2.16
C CYS A 54 -2.31 17.63 2.89
N ARG A 55 -1.67 18.16 3.94
CA ARG A 55 -2.16 19.36 4.64
C ARG A 55 -2.22 20.57 3.73
N GLN A 56 -1.21 20.76 2.88
CA GLN A 56 -1.20 21.85 1.92
C GLN A 56 -2.36 21.72 0.93
N MET A 57 -2.55 20.52 0.35
CA MET A 57 -3.64 20.24 -0.58
C MET A 57 -5.01 20.50 0.08
N LEU A 58 -5.25 19.98 1.27
CA LEU A 58 -6.50 20.20 2.03
C LEU A 58 -6.77 21.69 2.28
N LYS A 59 -5.71 22.46 2.56
CA LYS A 59 -5.80 23.92 2.72
C LYS A 59 -6.15 24.61 1.40
N ASP A 60 -5.51 24.25 0.30
CA ASP A 60 -5.70 24.87 -1.01
C ASP A 60 -7.12 24.68 -1.55
N ILE A 61 -7.75 23.53 -1.23
CA ILE A 61 -9.14 23.24 -1.63
C ILE A 61 -10.18 23.70 -0.59
N GLY A 62 -9.76 24.30 0.53
CA GLY A 62 -10.66 24.79 1.58
C GLY A 62 -11.35 23.67 2.37
N HIS A 63 -10.69 22.51 2.53
CA HIS A 63 -11.26 21.40 3.28
C HIS A 63 -11.27 21.70 4.80
N PRO A 64 -12.37 21.39 5.54
CA PRO A 64 -12.50 21.75 6.97
C PRO A 64 -11.41 21.18 7.88
N TYR A 65 -10.79 20.07 7.53
CA TYR A 65 -9.66 19.51 8.26
C TYR A 65 -8.47 20.47 8.36
N ALA A 66 -8.27 21.32 7.36
CA ALA A 66 -7.19 22.33 7.37
C ALA A 66 -7.39 23.39 8.45
N ASP A 67 -8.64 23.63 8.87
CA ASP A 67 -9.04 24.54 9.95
C ASP A 67 -9.16 23.85 11.31
N GLY A 68 -8.67 22.61 11.44
CA GLY A 68 -8.66 21.86 12.69
C GLY A 68 -9.95 21.10 13.01
N GLN A 69 -10.89 20.98 12.06
CA GLN A 69 -12.09 20.18 12.23
C GLN A 69 -11.81 18.70 11.91
N GLU A 70 -12.32 17.78 12.72
CA GLU A 70 -12.16 16.33 12.50
C GLU A 70 -13.15 15.81 11.45
N VAL A 71 -12.97 16.25 10.20
CA VAL A 71 -13.74 15.78 9.04
C VAL A 71 -12.88 14.81 8.24
N PHE A 72 -13.29 13.52 8.23
CA PHE A 72 -12.60 12.41 7.57
C PHE A 72 -13.52 11.82 6.49
N ASP A 73 -13.76 12.59 5.45
CA ASP A 73 -14.60 12.23 4.32
C ASP A 73 -13.78 11.63 3.15
N ILE A 74 -14.45 11.33 2.06
CA ILE A 74 -13.82 10.78 0.85
C ILE A 74 -12.75 11.73 0.28
N THR A 75 -12.89 13.05 0.46
CA THR A 75 -11.90 14.04 0.03
C THR A 75 -10.60 13.89 0.83
N PHE A 76 -10.74 13.75 2.15
CA PHE A 76 -9.61 13.53 3.06
C PHE A 76 -8.85 12.23 2.71
N GLU A 77 -9.56 11.15 2.39
CA GLU A 77 -8.96 9.88 1.96
C GLU A 77 -8.27 10.02 0.61
N ASN A 78 -8.94 10.62 -0.37
CA ASN A 78 -8.43 10.77 -1.73
C ASN A 78 -7.21 11.70 -1.82
N VAL A 79 -7.11 12.72 -0.95
CA VAL A 79 -5.92 13.56 -0.88
C VAL A 79 -4.69 12.72 -0.52
N GLN A 80 -4.80 11.82 0.46
CA GLN A 80 -3.68 10.96 0.85
C GLN A 80 -3.30 9.96 -0.26
N ALA A 81 -4.29 9.30 -0.85
CA ALA A 81 -4.06 8.36 -1.94
C ALA A 81 -3.47 9.06 -3.18
N GLY A 82 -3.99 10.24 -3.53
CA GLY A 82 -3.50 11.05 -4.64
C GLY A 82 -2.07 11.53 -4.44
N GLU A 83 -1.69 11.93 -3.22
CA GLU A 83 -0.33 12.34 -2.91
C GLU A 83 0.67 11.18 -3.05
N ARG A 84 0.31 9.98 -2.59
CA ARG A 84 1.15 8.78 -2.82
C ARG A 84 1.37 8.53 -4.30
N THR A 85 0.30 8.52 -5.09
CA THR A 85 0.36 8.32 -6.55
C THR A 85 1.19 9.41 -7.22
N SER A 86 0.96 10.68 -6.85
CA SER A 86 1.69 11.83 -7.37
C SER A 86 3.21 11.70 -7.15
N HIS A 87 3.64 11.30 -5.96
CA HIS A 87 5.04 11.05 -5.65
C HIS A 87 5.60 9.90 -6.49
N LEU A 88 4.91 8.75 -6.54
CA LEU A 88 5.38 7.56 -7.27
C LEU A 88 5.61 7.83 -8.75
N PHE A 89 4.68 8.52 -9.42
CA PHE A 89 4.84 8.83 -10.86
C PHE A 89 5.99 9.81 -11.12
N ARG A 90 6.23 10.78 -10.23
CA ARG A 90 7.35 11.71 -10.37
C ARG A 90 8.68 11.04 -10.05
N LEU A 91 8.73 10.18 -9.05
CA LEU A 91 9.90 9.35 -8.77
C LEU A 91 10.21 8.39 -9.93
N ALA A 92 9.19 7.83 -10.57
CA ALA A 92 9.35 7.02 -11.78
C ALA A 92 10.01 7.82 -12.91
N ASN A 93 9.58 9.07 -13.13
CA ASN A 93 10.23 9.95 -14.09
C ASN A 93 11.68 10.28 -13.69
N LEU A 94 11.91 10.62 -12.43
CA LEU A 94 13.24 10.96 -11.91
C LEU A 94 14.25 9.82 -12.10
N HIS A 95 13.78 8.58 -11.87
CA HIS A 95 14.63 7.38 -11.93
C HIS A 95 14.54 6.62 -13.24
N ASN A 96 13.78 7.12 -14.24
CA ASN A 96 13.53 6.43 -15.49
C ASN A 96 13.07 4.97 -15.29
N ALA A 97 12.07 4.80 -14.44
CA ALA A 97 11.55 3.50 -14.02
C ALA A 97 10.02 3.45 -14.13
N PRO A 98 9.39 2.27 -14.26
CA PRO A 98 7.94 2.14 -14.18
C PRO A 98 7.46 2.08 -12.72
N VAL A 99 6.24 2.55 -12.48
CA VAL A 99 5.49 2.25 -11.26
C VAL A 99 4.86 0.87 -11.41
N ILE A 100 5.15 -0.03 -10.47
CA ILE A 100 4.48 -1.32 -10.35
C ILE A 100 3.33 -1.18 -9.35
N GLY A 101 2.11 -1.40 -9.83
CA GLY A 101 0.91 -1.27 -9.02
C GLY A 101 0.67 -2.49 -8.13
N THR A 102 -0.06 -2.24 -7.05
CA THR A 102 -0.39 -3.23 -6.02
C THR A 102 -1.89 -3.59 -5.97
N GLY A 103 -2.73 -2.87 -6.72
CA GLY A 103 -4.17 -3.16 -6.84
C GLY A 103 -4.42 -4.56 -7.41
N ASP A 104 -5.51 -5.18 -7.01
CA ASP A 104 -5.87 -6.54 -7.41
C ASP A 104 -7.26 -6.62 -8.08
N LEU A 105 -7.64 -7.84 -8.52
CA LEU A 105 -8.91 -8.08 -9.20
C LEU A 105 -10.11 -7.77 -8.30
N SER A 106 -10.08 -8.21 -7.04
CA SER A 106 -11.20 -8.06 -6.10
C SER A 106 -11.49 -6.57 -5.82
N GLU A 107 -10.44 -5.78 -5.56
CA GLU A 107 -10.56 -4.33 -5.38
C GLU A 107 -11.18 -3.66 -6.62
N THR A 108 -10.72 -4.04 -7.81
CA THR A 108 -11.24 -3.49 -9.07
C THR A 108 -12.69 -3.92 -9.32
N ALA A 109 -13.03 -5.18 -9.08
CA ALA A 109 -14.36 -5.72 -9.30
C ALA A 109 -15.40 -5.11 -8.35
N LEU A 110 -15.03 -4.88 -7.10
CA LEU A 110 -15.89 -4.27 -6.07
C LEU A 110 -15.92 -2.74 -6.12
N GLY A 111 -15.04 -2.11 -6.93
CA GLY A 111 -14.85 -0.67 -6.90
C GLY A 111 -14.23 -0.17 -5.58
N TRP A 112 -13.59 -1.06 -4.83
CA TRP A 112 -12.94 -0.74 -3.55
C TRP A 112 -11.55 -0.15 -3.79
N CYS A 113 -11.52 1.05 -4.28
CA CYS A 113 -10.31 1.83 -4.54
C CYS A 113 -10.61 3.32 -4.38
N THR A 114 -9.58 4.13 -4.20
CA THR A 114 -9.73 5.59 -4.13
C THR A 114 -10.17 6.14 -5.48
N TYR A 115 -11.30 6.85 -5.50
CA TYR A 115 -11.97 7.27 -6.72
C TYR A 115 -11.14 8.27 -7.54
N GLY A 116 -10.78 7.87 -8.76
CA GLY A 116 -10.14 8.72 -9.78
C GLY A 116 -8.67 9.05 -9.56
N VAL A 117 -8.15 8.88 -8.35
CA VAL A 117 -6.75 9.15 -7.99
C VAL A 117 -6.32 8.17 -6.92
N GLY A 118 -5.34 7.37 -7.11
CA GLY A 118 -4.93 6.52 -6.04
C GLY A 118 -4.11 5.31 -6.45
N ASP A 119 -4.05 4.37 -5.57
CA ASP A 119 -3.21 3.18 -5.59
C ASP A 119 -3.51 2.20 -6.75
N GLN A 120 -4.69 2.28 -7.38
CA GLN A 120 -4.97 1.58 -8.63
C GLN A 120 -4.19 2.14 -9.83
N MET A 121 -3.63 3.35 -9.72
CA MET A 121 -2.89 3.98 -10.81
C MET A 121 -1.44 3.49 -10.82
N ALA A 122 -1.05 2.87 -11.93
CA ALA A 122 0.30 2.37 -12.14
C ALA A 122 0.60 2.24 -13.64
N HIS A 123 1.88 2.13 -14.00
CA HIS A 123 2.26 1.79 -15.35
C HIS A 123 2.00 0.31 -15.66
N TYR A 124 2.11 -0.55 -14.65
CA TYR A 124 1.85 -1.98 -14.76
C TYR A 124 1.30 -2.56 -13.45
N ASN A 125 0.10 -3.11 -13.51
CA ASN A 125 -0.57 -3.77 -12.37
C ASN A 125 -0.39 -5.29 -12.46
N VAL A 126 0.53 -5.83 -11.66
CA VAL A 126 0.88 -7.26 -11.70
C VAL A 126 -0.25 -8.17 -11.21
N ASN A 127 -1.14 -7.65 -10.38
CA ASN A 127 -2.25 -8.39 -9.75
C ASN A 127 -3.63 -8.07 -10.36
N ALA A 128 -3.70 -7.37 -11.50
CA ALA A 128 -4.95 -6.92 -12.10
C ALA A 128 -5.98 -8.04 -12.37
N SER A 129 -5.51 -9.28 -12.55
CA SER A 129 -6.35 -10.46 -12.77
C SER A 129 -6.25 -11.52 -11.66
N VAL A 130 -5.71 -11.13 -10.50
CA VAL A 130 -5.50 -12.04 -9.36
C VAL A 130 -6.39 -11.61 -8.20
N PRO A 131 -7.34 -12.45 -7.74
CA PRO A 131 -8.20 -12.10 -6.62
C PRO A 131 -7.44 -12.05 -5.29
N LYS A 132 -7.95 -11.28 -4.34
CA LYS A 132 -7.35 -11.04 -3.02
C LYS A 132 -7.03 -12.34 -2.27
N THR A 133 -7.94 -13.28 -2.27
CA THR A 133 -7.76 -14.58 -1.61
C THR A 133 -6.62 -15.38 -2.22
N LEU A 134 -6.51 -15.39 -3.57
CA LEU A 134 -5.39 -16.06 -4.24
C LEU A 134 -4.05 -15.39 -3.92
N ILE A 135 -4.01 -14.06 -3.81
CA ILE A 135 -2.79 -13.35 -3.38
C ILE A 135 -2.35 -13.83 -2.00
N GLN A 136 -3.27 -13.99 -1.05
CA GLN A 136 -2.95 -14.50 0.28
C GLN A 136 -2.38 -15.92 0.22
N PHE A 137 -2.94 -16.82 -0.61
CA PHE A 137 -2.41 -18.15 -0.82
C PHE A 137 -1.00 -18.13 -1.42
N LEU A 138 -0.77 -17.28 -2.42
CA LEU A 138 0.55 -17.11 -3.04
C LEU A 138 1.58 -16.60 -2.04
N ILE A 139 1.23 -15.63 -1.20
CA ILE A 139 2.13 -15.12 -0.14
C ILE A 139 2.46 -16.23 0.85
N ARG A 140 1.46 -17.03 1.31
CA ARG A 140 1.70 -18.19 2.19
C ARG A 140 2.62 -19.21 1.53
N HIS A 141 2.43 -19.48 0.25
CA HIS A 141 3.30 -20.41 -0.49
C HIS A 141 4.75 -19.90 -0.55
N VAL A 142 4.96 -18.63 -0.93
CA VAL A 142 6.30 -18.02 -0.99
C VAL A 142 6.96 -18.01 0.40
N ALA A 143 6.21 -17.67 1.46
CA ALA A 143 6.73 -17.67 2.82
C ALA A 143 7.15 -19.09 3.28
N ARG A 144 6.31 -20.10 3.03
CA ARG A 144 6.61 -21.49 3.42
C ARG A 144 7.76 -22.12 2.66
N SER A 145 7.95 -21.73 1.40
CA SER A 145 9.06 -22.21 0.57
C SER A 145 10.37 -21.47 0.79
N GLU A 146 10.36 -20.43 1.64
CA GLU A 146 11.52 -19.57 1.97
C GLU A 146 12.26 -19.02 0.74
N GLN A 147 11.59 -18.87 -0.40
CA GLN A 147 12.17 -18.38 -1.65
C GLN A 147 12.85 -17.01 -1.52
N LEU A 148 12.39 -16.18 -0.60
CA LEU A 148 12.97 -14.86 -0.33
C LEU A 148 13.85 -14.83 0.92
N GLY A 149 14.09 -16.00 1.54
CA GLY A 149 14.85 -16.17 2.78
C GLY A 149 13.96 -16.16 4.03
N HIS A 150 14.51 -16.67 5.12
CA HIS A 150 13.78 -16.89 6.39
C HIS A 150 13.20 -15.61 6.99
N GLU A 151 13.96 -14.51 6.99
CA GLU A 151 13.53 -13.23 7.54
C GLU A 151 12.32 -12.67 6.77
N ALA A 152 12.39 -12.62 5.44
CA ALA A 152 11.28 -12.17 4.61
C ALA A 152 10.04 -13.04 4.80
N SER A 153 10.22 -14.35 4.95
CA SER A 153 9.14 -15.31 5.17
C SER A 153 8.40 -15.05 6.48
N ALA A 154 9.11 -14.79 7.57
CA ALA A 154 8.51 -14.44 8.85
C ALA A 154 7.71 -13.13 8.77
N ILE A 155 8.24 -12.12 8.07
CA ILE A 155 7.54 -10.84 7.89
C ILE A 155 6.29 -11.01 7.02
N LEU A 156 6.36 -11.77 5.94
CA LEU A 156 5.21 -12.06 5.08
C LEU A 156 4.07 -12.74 5.84
N MET A 157 4.38 -13.69 6.71
CA MET A 157 3.37 -14.32 7.58
C MET A 157 2.77 -13.31 8.55
N ALA A 158 3.58 -12.44 9.18
CA ALA A 158 3.08 -11.40 10.08
C ALA A 158 2.19 -10.35 9.36
N VAL A 159 2.46 -10.08 8.09
CA VAL A 159 1.59 -9.21 7.26
C VAL A 159 0.24 -9.88 7.00
N LEU A 160 0.22 -11.18 6.72
CA LEU A 160 -1.04 -11.93 6.51
C LEU A 160 -1.91 -12.00 7.78
N ASP A 161 -1.31 -11.89 8.96
CA ASP A 161 -2.03 -11.85 10.25
C ASP A 161 -2.53 -10.43 10.61
N THR A 162 -2.33 -9.45 9.71
CA THR A 162 -2.79 -8.07 9.90
C THR A 162 -4.14 -7.90 9.23
N GLU A 163 -5.08 -7.27 9.93
CA GLU A 163 -6.41 -6.95 9.39
C GLU A 163 -6.28 -6.06 8.15
N ILE A 164 -7.06 -6.37 7.11
CA ILE A 164 -7.08 -5.58 5.87
C ILE A 164 -7.83 -4.27 6.14
N SER A 165 -7.11 -3.15 6.07
CA SER A 165 -7.64 -1.81 6.28
C SER A 165 -6.96 -0.83 5.33
N PRO A 166 -7.68 0.16 4.77
CA PRO A 166 -7.07 1.20 3.94
C PRO A 166 -6.16 2.16 4.74
N GLU A 167 -6.26 2.21 6.09
CA GLU A 167 -5.49 3.09 6.97
C GLU A 167 -5.45 4.56 6.49
N LEU A 168 -6.58 5.08 6.01
CA LEU A 168 -6.71 6.46 5.53
C LEU A 168 -7.39 7.36 6.56
N VAL A 169 -8.26 6.81 7.41
CA VAL A 169 -8.96 7.52 8.48
C VAL A 169 -8.36 7.17 9.84
N PRO A 170 -8.00 8.16 10.67
CA PRO A 170 -7.46 7.92 12.00
C PRO A 170 -8.39 7.07 12.86
N GLY A 171 -7.83 6.02 13.49
CA GLY A 171 -8.57 5.15 14.41
C GLY A 171 -8.97 5.87 15.70
N LYS A 172 -10.03 5.38 16.35
CA LYS A 172 -10.36 5.80 17.70
C LYS A 172 -9.28 5.28 18.66
N SER A 173 -9.00 6.04 19.72
CA SER A 173 -7.99 5.70 20.74
C SER A 173 -8.02 4.21 21.14
N GLY A 174 -6.92 3.47 20.89
CA GLY A 174 -6.82 2.05 21.20
C GLY A 174 -6.06 1.20 20.17
N GLY A 175 -5.56 1.80 19.08
CA GLY A 175 -4.70 1.11 18.11
C GLY A 175 -5.42 0.19 17.12
N GLN A 176 -6.76 0.16 17.14
CA GLN A 176 -7.53 -0.53 16.10
C GLN A 176 -7.75 0.39 14.89
N PRO A 177 -7.67 -0.11 13.65
CA PRO A 177 -7.98 0.67 12.46
C PRO A 177 -9.44 1.17 12.53
N ALA A 178 -9.67 2.42 12.09
CA ALA A 178 -11.02 2.98 12.03
C ALA A 178 -11.90 2.28 10.98
N GLN A 179 -11.26 1.66 10.01
CA GLN A 179 -11.89 1.03 8.86
C GLN A 179 -11.43 -0.43 8.74
N SER A 180 -12.40 -1.36 8.70
CA SER A 180 -12.16 -2.75 8.29
C SER A 180 -12.74 -2.91 6.88
N THR A 181 -11.92 -3.33 5.94
CA THR A 181 -12.36 -3.52 4.55
C THR A 181 -13.48 -4.53 4.46
N GLU A 182 -13.33 -5.70 5.07
CA GLU A 182 -14.35 -6.77 5.00
C GLU A 182 -15.63 -6.44 5.75
N ALA A 183 -15.61 -5.51 6.69
CA ALA A 183 -16.84 -5.00 7.33
C ALA A 183 -17.69 -4.15 6.36
N VAL A 184 -17.09 -3.60 5.32
CA VAL A 184 -17.77 -2.76 4.32
C VAL A 184 -18.16 -3.57 3.08
N VAL A 185 -17.21 -4.29 2.50
CA VAL A 185 -17.41 -5.01 1.23
C VAL A 185 -17.85 -6.47 1.42
N GLY A 186 -17.81 -6.98 2.63
CA GLY A 186 -18.02 -8.40 2.95
C GLY A 186 -16.72 -9.21 2.87
N PRO A 187 -16.72 -10.46 3.36
CA PRO A 187 -15.55 -11.33 3.30
C PRO A 187 -15.11 -11.61 1.86
N TYR A 188 -13.84 -11.42 1.57
CA TYR A 188 -13.29 -11.68 0.24
C TYR A 188 -13.48 -13.14 -0.21
N GLU A 189 -13.49 -14.09 0.72
CA GLU A 189 -13.77 -15.51 0.43
C GLU A 189 -15.16 -15.77 -0.18
N LEU A 190 -16.09 -14.83 0.01
CA LEU A 190 -17.42 -14.90 -0.61
C LEU A 190 -17.53 -14.07 -1.90
N GLN A 191 -16.59 -13.15 -2.13
CA GLN A 191 -16.58 -12.27 -3.29
C GLN A 191 -15.77 -12.84 -4.46
N ASP A 192 -14.68 -13.55 -4.14
CA ASP A 192 -13.74 -14.15 -5.10
C ASP A 192 -14.19 -15.53 -5.57
#